data_810abc83e367f2dbb79df62ad521ed43
#
_entry.id   810abc83e367f2dbb79df62ad521ed43
#
_cell.length_a   1.000
_cell.length_b   1.000
_cell.length_c   1.000
_cell.angle_alpha   90.00
_cell.angle_beta   90.00
_cell.angle_gamma   90.00
#
_symmetry.space_group_name_H-M   'P 1'
#
loop_
_entity.id
_entity.type
_entity.pdbx_description
1 polymer ?
#
loop_
_entity_poly.entity_id
_entity_poly.type
_entity_poly.pdbx_seq_one_letter_code
_entity_poly.pdbx_strand_id
1 'polypeptide(L)'
;MTDNRVVITGLGAISGLGITADDFWDAMKSGRSAIQKLDLPIENIKISLGSTVPDFEPENFFSSDELSILDRYSQLAVIAAQEAVNDAGLICGENILSNAATIIGSGCGGKHTDEDTYLQLYKHNKTRAHPLTIPKGMPSAAASMVSMHLGIKGPAFGTASACASGSHAIIQGMTMIKSGITDTALVGASDAPFTYGLLKSWDALRVASDDTCRPFCNNRSGLVLGEGAGMMVLESAESAHQRGAKIYAELAGCGMTSDAGHITRPDIHGITNAMEKALHHANLYPDEIDYINAHGTGTLVNDATETEAINRVFGVYAKKLAVSSTKAMHGHALGASSALEIVATAQAIYHGIIPPTVNFTEADETCDLDYVPNVARKKDIRAALSLSLIH
;
A
#
# COMPACT_ATOMS: atom_id res chain seq x y z
N MET A 1 4.14 31.39 -13.46
CA MET A 1 3.23 30.41 -12.84
C MET A 1 4.14 29.43 -12.13
N THR A 2 3.98 29.23 -10.84
CA THR A 2 4.73 28.22 -10.09
C THR A 2 4.38 26.84 -10.66
N ASP A 3 5.37 25.99 -10.86
CA ASP A 3 5.19 24.61 -11.32
C ASP A 3 4.58 23.80 -10.17
N ASN A 4 3.25 23.68 -10.15
CA ASN A 4 2.50 22.98 -9.10
C ASN A 4 2.52 21.44 -9.26
N ARG A 5 3.44 20.88 -10.07
CA ARG A 5 3.61 19.45 -10.19
C ARG A 5 4.20 18.85 -8.91
N VAL A 6 3.78 17.65 -8.60
CA VAL A 6 4.25 16.90 -7.43
C VAL A 6 5.00 15.66 -7.92
N VAL A 7 6.19 15.45 -7.41
CA VAL A 7 7.07 14.35 -7.82
C VAL A 7 7.44 13.45 -6.63
N ILE A 8 7.72 12.19 -6.93
CA ILE A 8 8.20 11.19 -5.97
C ILE A 8 9.72 11.19 -6.02
N THR A 9 10.37 11.55 -4.92
CA THR A 9 11.84 11.66 -4.83
C THR A 9 12.49 10.60 -3.96
N GLY A 10 11.74 9.91 -3.13
CA GLY A 10 12.24 8.80 -2.31
C GLY A 10 11.20 7.73 -2.10
N LEU A 11 11.66 6.49 -2.03
CA LEU A 11 10.84 5.30 -1.82
C LEU A 11 11.38 4.49 -0.64
N GLY A 12 10.46 3.88 0.12
CA GLY A 12 10.78 2.90 1.14
C GLY A 12 9.69 1.84 1.20
N ALA A 13 10.10 0.59 1.39
CA ALA A 13 9.17 -0.53 1.46
C ALA A 13 9.67 -1.63 2.38
N ILE A 14 8.77 -2.18 3.19
CA ILE A 14 8.99 -3.38 3.98
C ILE A 14 7.77 -4.28 3.84
N SER A 15 7.99 -5.54 3.48
CA SER A 15 6.89 -6.50 3.27
C SER A 15 7.45 -7.93 3.31
N GLY A 16 6.61 -8.93 3.05
CA GLY A 16 7.06 -10.32 2.88
C GLY A 16 8.09 -10.50 1.75
N LEU A 17 8.21 -9.56 0.84
CA LEU A 17 9.19 -9.62 -0.26
C LEU A 17 10.58 -9.11 0.11
N GLY A 18 10.73 -8.39 1.21
CA GLY A 18 12.00 -7.86 1.69
C GLY A 18 11.79 -6.69 2.63
N ILE A 19 12.89 -6.21 3.21
CA ILE A 19 12.91 -5.13 4.20
C ILE A 19 13.34 -3.78 3.61
N THR A 20 13.63 -3.74 2.32
CA THR A 20 13.96 -2.52 1.57
C THR A 20 13.15 -2.42 0.28
N ALA A 21 13.04 -1.21 -0.28
CA ALA A 21 12.40 -0.96 -1.57
C ALA A 21 13.13 -1.67 -2.72
N ASP A 22 14.44 -1.83 -2.63
CA ASP A 22 15.24 -2.56 -3.62
C ASP A 22 14.98 -4.06 -3.55
N ASP A 23 14.98 -4.68 -2.36
CA ASP A 23 14.62 -6.10 -2.17
C ASP A 23 13.20 -6.38 -2.67
N PHE A 24 12.27 -5.50 -2.33
CA PHE A 24 10.89 -5.55 -2.77
C PHE A 24 10.79 -5.53 -4.30
N TRP A 25 11.50 -4.61 -4.95
CA TRP A 25 11.51 -4.49 -6.40
C TRP A 25 12.17 -5.68 -7.09
N ASP A 26 13.30 -6.17 -6.58
CA ASP A 26 14.02 -7.32 -7.12
C ASP A 26 13.17 -8.59 -7.05
N ALA A 27 12.44 -8.78 -5.95
CA ALA A 27 11.48 -9.86 -5.82
C ALA A 27 10.33 -9.73 -6.83
N MET A 28 9.79 -8.53 -7.02
CA MET A 28 8.72 -8.29 -8.00
C MET A 28 9.17 -8.55 -9.43
N LYS A 29 10.33 -8.06 -9.83
CA LYS A 29 10.89 -8.32 -11.18
C LYS A 29 11.11 -9.81 -11.44
N SER A 30 11.49 -10.54 -10.41
CA SER A 30 11.72 -12.00 -10.53
C SER A 30 10.43 -12.82 -10.45
N GLY A 31 9.29 -12.20 -10.13
CA GLY A 31 8.03 -12.92 -9.91
C GLY A 31 8.03 -13.78 -8.64
N ARG A 32 8.83 -13.44 -7.63
CA ARG A 32 8.91 -14.18 -6.38
C ARG A 32 7.70 -13.85 -5.50
N SER A 33 6.99 -14.88 -5.05
CA SER A 33 5.90 -14.74 -4.07
C SER A 33 6.43 -14.96 -2.66
N ALA A 34 5.96 -14.14 -1.71
CA ALA A 34 6.20 -14.28 -0.28
C ALA A 34 5.04 -14.96 0.46
N ILE A 35 4.04 -15.43 -0.27
CA ILE A 35 2.91 -16.15 0.32
C ILE A 35 3.39 -17.51 0.80
N GLN A 36 3.20 -17.76 2.09
CA GLN A 36 3.63 -19.00 2.75
C GLN A 36 2.66 -19.41 3.85
N LYS A 37 2.84 -20.62 4.37
CA LYS A 37 2.10 -21.07 5.56
C LYS A 37 2.50 -20.20 6.75
N LEU A 38 1.49 -19.75 7.47
CA LEU A 38 1.68 -19.01 8.73
C LEU A 38 2.04 -20.00 9.84
N ASP A 39 3.16 -19.74 10.51
CA ASP A 39 3.52 -20.43 11.76
C ASP A 39 2.93 -19.65 12.93
N LEU A 40 1.63 -19.76 13.09
CA LEU A 40 0.91 -19.12 14.18
C LEU A 40 0.37 -20.18 15.12
N PRO A 41 0.55 -20.08 16.45
CA PRO A 41 0.01 -21.01 17.43
C PRO A 41 -1.50 -20.83 17.61
N ILE A 42 -2.24 -20.95 16.49
CA ILE A 42 -3.65 -20.56 16.41
C ILE A 42 -4.49 -21.79 16.06
N GLU A 43 -5.16 -22.34 17.06
CA GLU A 43 -6.18 -23.36 16.85
C GLU A 43 -7.48 -22.76 16.30
N ASN A 44 -8.17 -23.53 15.44
CA ASN A 44 -9.50 -23.21 14.92
C ASN A 44 -9.59 -21.96 14.01
N ILE A 45 -8.55 -21.60 13.27
CA ILE A 45 -8.58 -20.66 12.14
C ILE A 45 -8.33 -21.42 10.84
N LYS A 46 -9.12 -21.13 9.79
CA LYS A 46 -8.93 -21.72 8.47
C LYS A 46 -7.86 -20.98 7.66
N ILE A 47 -7.63 -19.69 7.95
CA ILE A 47 -6.59 -18.90 7.31
C ILE A 47 -5.24 -19.48 7.73
N SER A 48 -4.59 -20.16 6.82
CA SER A 48 -3.29 -20.82 7.05
C SER A 48 -2.16 -20.19 6.23
N LEU A 49 -2.48 -19.24 5.37
CA LEU A 49 -1.53 -18.57 4.47
C LEU A 49 -1.44 -17.08 4.78
N GLY A 50 -0.26 -16.53 4.56
CA GLY A 50 -0.01 -15.10 4.68
C GLY A 50 1.34 -14.72 4.10
N SER A 51 1.57 -13.42 3.98
CA SER A 51 2.84 -12.83 3.59
C SER A 51 3.34 -11.96 4.74
N THR A 52 4.19 -12.52 5.59
CA THR A 52 4.81 -11.80 6.73
C THR A 52 6.19 -11.30 6.35
N VAL A 53 6.65 -10.23 7.01
CA VAL A 53 8.02 -9.74 6.84
C VAL A 53 9.00 -10.82 7.34
N PRO A 54 9.92 -11.29 6.47
CA PRO A 54 10.82 -12.38 6.82
C PRO A 54 11.84 -11.94 7.88
N ASP A 55 12.15 -12.83 8.82
CA ASP A 55 13.22 -12.68 9.82
C ASP A 55 13.23 -11.30 10.51
N PHE A 56 12.04 -10.75 10.74
CA PHE A 56 11.89 -9.43 11.33
C PHE A 56 12.09 -9.47 12.85
N GLU A 57 13.29 -9.09 13.25
CA GLU A 57 13.66 -8.89 14.65
C GLU A 57 13.73 -7.39 14.95
N PRO A 58 12.73 -6.81 15.61
CA PRO A 58 12.64 -5.36 15.80
C PRO A 58 13.81 -4.79 16.66
N GLU A 59 14.44 -5.61 17.47
CA GLU A 59 15.63 -5.25 18.27
C GLU A 59 16.84 -4.87 17.43
N ASN A 60 16.88 -5.29 16.15
CA ASN A 60 17.92 -4.89 15.21
C ASN A 60 17.75 -3.44 14.72
N PHE A 61 16.58 -2.86 14.90
CA PHE A 61 16.21 -1.53 14.37
C PHE A 61 15.92 -0.51 15.46
N PHE A 62 15.50 -0.96 16.64
CA PHE A 62 14.99 -0.11 17.70
C PHE A 62 15.59 -0.47 19.04
N SER A 63 15.83 0.55 19.87
CA SER A 63 16.15 0.38 21.28
C SER A 63 14.96 -0.16 22.08
N SER A 64 15.19 -0.70 23.26
CA SER A 64 14.13 -1.16 24.16
C SER A 64 13.13 -0.06 24.51
N ASP A 65 13.57 1.18 24.64
CA ASP A 65 12.70 2.31 24.94
C ASP A 65 11.77 2.62 23.76
N GLU A 66 12.28 2.59 22.53
CA GLU A 66 11.47 2.76 21.31
C GLU A 66 10.48 1.62 21.15
N LEU A 67 10.89 0.37 21.35
CA LEU A 67 9.99 -0.79 21.28
C LEU A 67 8.85 -0.70 22.31
N SER A 68 9.10 -0.08 23.46
CA SER A 68 8.05 0.10 24.48
C SER A 68 6.89 0.97 24.00
N ILE A 69 7.11 1.86 23.04
CA ILE A 69 6.12 2.81 22.51
C ILE A 69 5.61 2.48 21.11
N LEU A 70 6.20 1.51 20.41
CA LEU A 70 5.83 1.15 19.04
C LEU A 70 4.99 -0.12 19.00
N ASP A 71 3.85 -0.09 18.29
CA ASP A 71 3.16 -1.28 17.81
C ASP A 71 3.85 -1.80 16.54
N ARG A 72 3.67 -3.09 16.19
CA ARG A 72 4.31 -3.69 15.00
C ARG A 72 4.09 -2.87 13.73
N TYR A 73 2.85 -2.43 13.45
CA TYR A 73 2.59 -1.62 12.25
C TYR A 73 3.32 -0.27 12.26
N SER A 74 3.52 0.33 13.43
CA SER A 74 4.31 1.55 13.58
C SER A 74 5.82 1.30 13.39
N GLN A 75 6.32 0.14 13.82
CA GLN A 75 7.71 -0.29 13.57
C GLN A 75 7.96 -0.38 12.06
N LEU A 76 7.10 -1.07 11.32
CA LEU A 76 7.20 -1.18 9.86
C LEU A 76 7.12 0.19 9.19
N ALA A 77 6.24 1.07 9.66
CA ALA A 77 6.10 2.43 9.16
C ALA A 77 7.40 3.25 9.34
N VAL A 78 8.03 3.19 10.51
CA VAL A 78 9.26 3.94 10.81
C VAL A 78 10.41 3.46 9.93
N ILE A 79 10.58 2.15 9.75
CA ILE A 79 11.65 1.60 8.91
C ILE A 79 11.49 2.05 7.45
N ALA A 80 10.32 1.86 6.87
CA ALA A 80 10.05 2.27 5.50
C ALA A 80 10.15 3.79 5.31
N ALA A 81 9.73 4.58 6.31
CA ALA A 81 9.82 6.03 6.28
C ALA A 81 11.28 6.51 6.33
N GLN A 82 12.12 5.92 7.18
CA GLN A 82 13.54 6.23 7.24
C GLN A 82 14.23 5.90 5.91
N GLU A 83 13.89 4.77 5.31
CA GLU A 83 14.40 4.39 3.98
C GLU A 83 14.01 5.41 2.92
N ALA A 84 12.73 5.80 2.84
CA ALA A 84 12.25 6.78 1.86
C ALA A 84 12.94 8.14 1.99
N VAL A 85 13.18 8.59 3.23
CA VAL A 85 13.90 9.83 3.52
C VAL A 85 15.38 9.74 3.08
N ASN A 86 16.03 8.61 3.37
CA ASN A 86 17.42 8.36 2.96
C ASN A 86 17.53 8.29 1.43
N ASP A 87 16.61 7.60 0.76
CA ASP A 87 16.57 7.47 -0.69
C ASP A 87 16.31 8.82 -1.38
N ALA A 88 15.50 9.68 -0.76
CA ALA A 88 15.32 11.06 -1.21
C ALA A 88 16.57 11.94 -1.01
N GLY A 89 17.57 11.47 -0.28
CA GLY A 89 18.75 12.27 0.09
C GLY A 89 18.42 13.41 1.04
N LEU A 90 17.38 13.27 1.87
CA LEU A 90 17.01 14.24 2.89
C LEU A 90 17.65 13.88 4.23
N ILE A 91 17.97 14.90 5.02
CA ILE A 91 18.66 14.74 6.30
C ILE A 91 17.72 15.13 7.45
N CYS A 92 17.63 14.27 8.47
CA CYS A 92 16.85 14.53 9.66
C CYS A 92 17.35 15.79 10.37
N GLY A 93 16.42 16.67 10.73
CA GLY A 93 16.73 17.95 11.38
C GLY A 93 16.99 19.12 10.42
N GLU A 94 17.19 18.89 9.13
CA GLU A 94 17.25 19.95 8.13
C GLU A 94 15.87 20.54 7.82
N ASN A 95 15.86 21.78 7.34
CA ASN A 95 14.66 22.59 7.19
C ASN A 95 13.61 21.96 6.27
N ILE A 96 14.05 21.30 5.18
CA ILE A 96 13.14 20.68 4.20
C ILE A 96 12.33 19.56 4.87
N LEU A 97 13.01 18.62 5.52
CA LEU A 97 12.35 17.50 6.18
C LEU A 97 11.62 17.94 7.46
N SER A 98 12.21 18.85 8.24
CA SER A 98 11.61 19.33 9.50
C SER A 98 10.23 19.98 9.31
N ASN A 99 9.97 20.59 8.17
CA ASN A 99 8.69 21.24 7.85
C ASN A 99 7.77 20.37 6.95
N ALA A 100 8.18 19.16 6.60
CA ALA A 100 7.40 18.26 5.78
C ALA A 100 6.07 17.86 6.49
N ALA A 101 5.03 17.58 5.71
CA ALA A 101 3.85 16.89 6.24
C ALA A 101 4.14 15.39 6.40
N THR A 102 3.56 14.74 7.40
CA THR A 102 3.62 13.29 7.63
C THR A 102 2.20 12.73 7.61
N ILE A 103 1.85 11.99 6.56
CA ILE A 103 0.49 11.45 6.42
C ILE A 103 0.58 9.94 6.15
N ILE A 104 0.15 9.13 7.13
CA ILE A 104 0.29 7.68 7.05
C ILE A 104 -1.07 7.00 7.22
N GLY A 105 -1.42 6.19 6.23
CA GLY A 105 -2.63 5.39 6.21
C GLY A 105 -2.50 4.10 6.99
N SER A 106 -3.62 3.64 7.57
CA SER A 106 -3.73 2.30 8.14
C SER A 106 -5.17 1.82 8.06
N GLY A 107 -5.36 0.56 7.69
CA GLY A 107 -6.68 -0.07 7.67
C GLY A 107 -7.15 -0.52 9.05
N CYS A 108 -6.23 -0.85 9.95
CA CYS A 108 -6.59 -1.44 11.26
C CYS A 108 -5.85 -0.87 12.48
N GLY A 109 -4.77 -0.11 12.29
CA GLY A 109 -4.01 0.44 13.42
C GLY A 109 -3.27 -0.62 14.23
N GLY A 110 -2.97 -0.32 15.51
CA GLY A 110 -2.14 -1.12 16.40
C GLY A 110 -2.84 -2.34 17.00
N LYS A 111 -3.17 -3.31 16.18
CA LYS A 111 -3.92 -4.52 16.60
C LYS A 111 -3.11 -5.44 17.51
N HIS A 112 -1.80 -5.50 17.39
CA HIS A 112 -0.95 -6.25 18.29
C HIS A 112 -1.04 -5.70 19.72
N THR A 113 -1.01 -4.39 19.89
CA THR A 113 -1.18 -3.71 21.19
C THR A 113 -2.56 -3.94 21.78
N ASP A 114 -3.63 -3.85 20.97
CA ASP A 114 -5.01 -4.10 21.41
C ASP A 114 -5.14 -5.55 21.92
N GLU A 115 -4.72 -6.52 21.09
CA GLU A 115 -4.85 -7.94 21.42
C GLU A 115 -4.06 -8.31 22.68
N ASP A 116 -2.78 -7.91 22.77
CA ASP A 116 -1.98 -8.17 23.96
C ASP A 116 -2.62 -7.55 25.21
N THR A 117 -3.06 -6.31 25.13
CA THR A 117 -3.72 -5.63 26.25
C THR A 117 -4.98 -6.38 26.70
N TYR A 118 -5.84 -6.79 25.78
CA TYR A 118 -7.07 -7.50 26.10
C TYR A 118 -6.78 -8.90 26.66
N LEU A 119 -5.78 -9.61 26.14
CA LEU A 119 -5.34 -10.89 26.73
C LEU A 119 -4.85 -10.71 28.17
N GLN A 120 -4.04 -9.68 28.43
CA GLN A 120 -3.57 -9.38 29.79
C GLN A 120 -4.75 -9.09 30.74
N LEU A 121 -5.73 -8.30 30.32
CA LEU A 121 -6.88 -7.92 31.14
C LEU A 121 -7.84 -9.09 31.35
N TYR A 122 -8.26 -9.77 30.28
CA TYR A 122 -9.36 -10.74 30.35
C TYR A 122 -8.91 -12.18 30.63
N LYS A 123 -7.77 -12.62 30.07
CA LYS A 123 -7.26 -13.99 30.27
C LYS A 123 -6.34 -14.08 31.46
N HIS A 124 -5.50 -13.08 31.70
CA HIS A 124 -4.52 -13.08 32.78
C HIS A 124 -4.97 -12.24 33.99
N ASN A 125 -6.20 -11.71 33.97
CA ASN A 125 -6.85 -10.99 35.09
C ASN A 125 -5.99 -9.82 35.63
N LYS A 126 -5.16 -9.18 34.78
CA LYS A 126 -4.47 -7.97 35.19
C LYS A 126 -5.48 -6.84 35.43
N THR A 127 -5.25 -6.05 36.46
CA THR A 127 -6.16 -4.96 36.85
C THR A 127 -5.87 -3.63 36.15
N ARG A 128 -4.79 -3.54 35.37
CA ARG A 128 -4.38 -2.30 34.70
C ARG A 128 -3.84 -2.61 33.31
N ALA A 129 -4.21 -1.79 32.32
CA ALA A 129 -3.57 -1.73 31.02
C ALA A 129 -2.26 -0.94 31.09
N HIS A 130 -1.41 -1.10 30.10
CA HIS A 130 -0.20 -0.29 29.96
C HIS A 130 -0.59 1.18 29.67
N PRO A 131 0.05 2.20 30.27
CA PRO A 131 -0.32 3.61 30.05
C PRO A 131 -0.30 4.07 28.60
N LEU A 132 0.56 3.47 27.77
CA LEU A 132 0.71 3.81 26.36
C LEU A 132 -0.12 2.95 25.41
N THR A 133 -1.03 2.09 25.91
CA THR A 133 -1.92 1.26 25.08
C THR A 133 -2.68 2.11 24.05
N ILE A 134 -3.29 3.20 24.50
CA ILE A 134 -4.05 4.08 23.59
C ILE A 134 -3.16 4.73 22.53
N PRO A 135 -2.09 5.46 22.87
CA PRO A 135 -1.21 6.06 21.86
C PRO A 135 -0.62 5.06 20.87
N LYS A 136 -0.35 3.81 21.29
CA LYS A 136 0.18 2.74 20.41
C LYS A 136 -0.88 2.14 19.51
N GLY A 137 -2.10 1.95 20.01
CA GLY A 137 -3.19 1.28 19.30
C GLY A 137 -3.92 2.14 18.28
N MET A 138 -3.84 3.48 18.38
CA MET A 138 -4.58 4.39 17.50
C MET A 138 -4.10 4.28 16.04
N PRO A 139 -5.02 4.33 15.05
CA PRO A 139 -4.63 4.32 13.63
C PRO A 139 -3.69 5.47 13.21
N SER A 140 -3.67 6.57 13.95
CA SER A 140 -2.76 7.71 13.75
C SER A 140 -1.39 7.53 14.39
N ALA A 141 -1.15 6.47 15.17
CA ALA A 141 0.11 6.30 15.88
C ALA A 141 1.31 6.23 14.93
N ALA A 142 1.20 5.53 13.80
CA ALA A 142 2.29 5.45 12.83
C ALA A 142 2.75 6.84 12.35
N ALA A 143 1.82 7.77 12.04
CA ALA A 143 2.17 9.13 11.63
C ALA A 143 2.90 9.90 12.75
N SER A 144 2.43 9.76 13.99
CA SER A 144 3.05 10.40 15.16
C SER A 144 4.44 9.82 15.43
N MET A 145 4.60 8.48 15.39
CA MET A 145 5.87 7.82 15.68
C MET A 145 6.92 8.11 14.61
N VAL A 146 6.54 8.12 13.33
CA VAL A 146 7.42 8.52 12.23
C VAL A 146 7.84 9.98 12.37
N SER A 147 6.89 10.89 12.66
CA SER A 147 7.17 12.31 12.91
C SER A 147 8.19 12.50 14.06
N MET A 148 8.00 11.78 15.18
CA MET A 148 8.91 11.82 16.33
C MET A 148 10.30 11.26 15.97
N HIS A 149 10.36 10.11 15.31
CA HIS A 149 11.62 9.43 15.00
C HIS A 149 12.49 10.25 14.02
N LEU A 150 11.86 10.86 13.02
CA LEU A 150 12.53 11.65 11.98
C LEU A 150 12.67 13.14 12.33
N GLY A 151 12.12 13.58 13.45
CA GLY A 151 12.15 14.99 13.86
C GLY A 151 11.33 15.91 12.94
N ILE A 152 10.28 15.41 12.30
CA ILE A 152 9.38 16.18 11.43
C ILE A 152 8.39 16.94 12.30
N LYS A 153 8.24 18.25 12.09
CA LYS A 153 7.41 19.14 12.90
C LYS A 153 6.22 19.75 12.15
N GLY A 154 6.12 19.45 10.85
CA GLY A 154 4.97 19.85 10.04
C GLY A 154 3.70 19.08 10.41
N PRO A 155 2.60 19.25 9.67
CA PRO A 155 1.35 18.57 9.95
C PRO A 155 1.53 17.04 9.95
N ALA A 156 1.05 16.36 11.01
CA ALA A 156 1.13 14.90 11.14
C ALA A 156 -0.24 14.32 11.49
N PHE A 157 -0.77 13.42 10.64
CA PHE A 157 -2.06 12.76 10.87
C PHE A 157 -2.19 11.44 10.08
N GLY A 158 -3.19 10.63 10.45
CA GLY A 158 -3.49 9.36 9.78
C GLY A 158 -4.71 9.44 8.87
N THR A 159 -4.74 8.57 7.85
CA THR A 159 -5.93 8.28 7.03
C THR A 159 -6.39 6.84 7.30
N ALA A 160 -7.70 6.64 7.41
CA ALA A 160 -8.29 5.31 7.64
C ALA A 160 -9.48 5.12 6.69
N SER A 161 -9.24 4.39 5.62
CA SER A 161 -10.20 4.06 4.57
C SER A 161 -9.92 2.67 4.01
N ALA A 162 -9.82 1.69 4.91
CA ALA A 162 -9.52 0.29 4.61
C ALA A 162 -8.35 0.14 3.61
N CYS A 163 -8.52 -0.63 2.52
CA CYS A 163 -7.46 -0.91 1.56
C CYS A 163 -6.92 0.33 0.83
N ALA A 164 -7.72 1.40 0.70
CA ALA A 164 -7.33 2.64 0.05
C ALA A 164 -6.63 3.65 0.98
N SER A 165 -6.36 3.28 2.26
CA SER A 165 -5.77 4.22 3.24
C SER A 165 -4.46 4.82 2.74
N GLY A 166 -3.59 4.04 2.11
CA GLY A 166 -2.33 4.50 1.54
C GLY A 166 -2.53 5.48 0.39
N SER A 167 -3.39 5.14 -0.58
CA SER A 167 -3.73 6.05 -1.68
C SER A 167 -4.28 7.38 -1.16
N HIS A 168 -5.17 7.34 -0.15
CA HIS A 168 -5.71 8.57 0.43
C HIS A 168 -4.64 9.40 1.17
N ALA A 169 -3.68 8.76 1.86
CA ALA A 169 -2.55 9.46 2.46
C ALA A 169 -1.71 10.19 1.41
N ILE A 170 -1.42 9.52 0.30
CA ILE A 170 -0.64 10.07 -0.81
C ILE A 170 -1.38 11.24 -1.47
N ILE A 171 -2.70 11.09 -1.71
CA ILE A 171 -3.55 12.15 -2.27
C ILE A 171 -3.59 13.37 -1.34
N GLN A 172 -3.66 13.17 -0.02
CA GLN A 172 -3.60 14.28 0.94
C GLN A 172 -2.26 15.00 0.89
N GLY A 173 -1.13 14.28 0.85
CA GLY A 173 0.20 14.87 0.69
C GLY A 173 0.32 15.68 -0.60
N MET A 174 -0.11 15.11 -1.73
CA MET A 174 -0.16 15.81 -3.02
C MET A 174 -1.02 17.08 -2.93
N THR A 175 -2.18 17.01 -2.29
CA THR A 175 -3.08 18.16 -2.12
C THR A 175 -2.45 19.26 -1.28
N MET A 176 -1.75 18.91 -0.20
CA MET A 176 -1.06 19.88 0.65
C MET A 176 0.08 20.58 -0.07
N ILE A 177 0.84 19.85 -0.90
CA ILE A 177 1.90 20.45 -1.74
C ILE A 177 1.27 21.37 -2.80
N LYS A 178 0.29 20.87 -3.55
CA LYS A 178 -0.39 21.68 -4.59
C LYS A 178 -1.06 22.96 -4.05
N SER A 179 -1.51 22.92 -2.80
CA SER A 179 -2.11 24.08 -2.12
C SER A 179 -1.10 25.01 -1.44
N GLY A 180 0.20 24.68 -1.47
CA GLY A 180 1.26 25.49 -0.86
C GLY A 180 1.29 25.45 0.68
N ILE A 181 0.67 24.44 1.31
CA ILE A 181 0.76 24.25 2.77
C ILE A 181 2.15 23.75 3.15
N THR A 182 2.75 22.94 2.30
CA THR A 182 4.13 22.43 2.44
C THR A 182 4.73 22.16 1.06
N ASP A 183 6.05 22.19 0.94
CA ASP A 183 6.77 21.81 -0.28
C ASP A 183 7.16 20.34 -0.30
N THR A 184 7.09 19.66 0.86
CA THR A 184 7.52 18.27 1.03
C THR A 184 6.53 17.52 1.91
N ALA A 185 6.23 16.27 1.56
CA ALA A 185 5.40 15.39 2.37
C ALA A 185 5.98 13.97 2.40
N LEU A 186 6.05 13.38 3.57
CA LEU A 186 6.30 11.95 3.79
C LEU A 186 4.96 11.25 3.91
N VAL A 187 4.65 10.39 2.96
CA VAL A 187 3.33 9.79 2.83
C VAL A 187 3.42 8.29 2.61
N GLY A 188 2.39 7.56 2.94
CA GLY A 188 2.32 6.14 2.70
C GLY A 188 1.32 5.44 3.62
N ALA A 189 1.52 4.16 3.87
CA ALA A 189 0.67 3.39 4.78
C ALA A 189 1.40 2.18 5.35
N SER A 190 0.90 1.71 6.50
CA SER A 190 1.40 0.51 7.17
C SER A 190 0.27 -0.26 7.85
N ASP A 191 0.32 -1.59 7.74
CA ASP A 191 -0.56 -2.50 8.48
C ASP A 191 0.16 -3.80 8.86
N ALA A 192 -0.22 -4.38 10.01
CA ALA A 192 0.26 -5.64 10.52
C ALA A 192 -0.93 -6.47 11.05
N PRO A 193 -1.65 -7.22 10.17
CA PRO A 193 -2.93 -7.82 10.51
C PRO A 193 -2.84 -9.17 11.23
N PHE A 194 -1.65 -9.72 11.46
CA PHE A 194 -1.48 -11.08 11.95
C PHE A 194 -1.65 -11.19 13.47
N THR A 195 -2.85 -10.83 13.96
CA THR A 195 -3.31 -11.09 15.32
C THR A 195 -4.46 -12.08 15.33
N TYR A 196 -4.66 -12.81 16.43
CA TYR A 196 -5.68 -13.85 16.52
C TYR A 196 -7.09 -13.31 16.25
N GLY A 197 -7.46 -12.24 16.93
CA GLY A 197 -8.80 -11.66 16.81
C GLY A 197 -9.09 -11.14 15.40
N LEU A 198 -8.10 -10.50 14.74
CA LEU A 198 -8.28 -10.01 13.40
C LEU A 198 -8.33 -11.14 12.36
N LEU A 199 -7.46 -12.16 12.48
CA LEU A 199 -7.50 -13.33 11.61
C LEU A 199 -8.81 -14.11 11.74
N LYS A 200 -9.35 -14.24 12.97
CA LYS A 200 -10.68 -14.85 13.21
C LYS A 200 -11.80 -14.06 12.53
N SER A 201 -11.70 -12.73 12.53
CA SER A 201 -12.68 -11.86 11.86
C SER A 201 -12.63 -12.02 10.34
N TRP A 202 -11.42 -12.09 9.77
CA TRP A 202 -11.24 -12.38 8.34
C TRP A 202 -11.69 -13.79 7.95
N ASP A 203 -11.45 -14.81 8.80
CA ASP A 203 -11.96 -16.17 8.60
C ASP A 203 -13.50 -16.22 8.53
N ALA A 204 -14.16 -15.40 9.36
CA ALA A 204 -15.62 -15.29 9.35
C ALA A 204 -16.18 -14.68 8.05
N LEU A 205 -15.42 -13.81 7.37
CA LEU A 205 -15.82 -13.24 6.07
C LEU A 205 -15.76 -14.24 4.91
N ARG A 206 -14.99 -15.32 5.04
CA ARG A 206 -14.85 -16.40 4.03
C ARG A 206 -14.37 -15.91 2.65
N VAL A 207 -13.48 -14.93 2.66
CA VAL A 207 -12.91 -14.32 1.43
C VAL A 207 -11.44 -14.67 1.23
N ALA A 208 -10.82 -15.38 2.19
CA ALA A 208 -9.43 -15.80 2.12
C ALA A 208 -9.28 -17.10 1.33
N SER A 209 -8.21 -17.16 0.54
CA SER A 209 -7.78 -18.38 -0.16
C SER A 209 -7.08 -19.35 0.81
N ASP A 210 -7.21 -20.64 0.57
CA ASP A 210 -6.55 -21.72 1.29
C ASP A 210 -5.35 -22.32 0.54
N ASP A 211 -5.08 -21.83 -0.66
CA ASP A 211 -4.00 -22.31 -1.54
C ASP A 211 -2.99 -21.21 -1.89
N THR A 212 -3.40 -20.15 -2.61
CA THR A 212 -2.53 -19.01 -2.95
C THR A 212 -3.36 -17.82 -3.45
N CYS A 213 -2.73 -16.66 -3.69
CA CYS A 213 -3.38 -15.53 -4.35
C CYS A 213 -3.19 -15.65 -5.87
N ARG A 214 -4.31 -15.71 -6.63
CA ARG A 214 -4.36 -15.83 -8.10
C ARG A 214 -5.29 -14.78 -8.71
N PRO A 215 -4.92 -13.50 -8.68
CA PRO A 215 -5.80 -12.46 -9.25
C PRO A 215 -6.12 -12.73 -10.72
N PHE A 216 -7.38 -12.49 -11.10
CA PHE A 216 -7.89 -12.62 -12.46
C PHE A 216 -7.91 -14.03 -13.07
N CYS A 217 -7.50 -15.03 -12.31
CA CYS A 217 -7.47 -16.42 -12.76
C CYS A 217 -8.84 -17.08 -12.59
N ASN A 218 -9.19 -18.01 -13.48
CA ASN A 218 -10.49 -18.73 -13.42
C ASN A 218 -10.63 -19.53 -12.11
N ASN A 219 -9.54 -20.11 -11.64
CA ASN A 219 -9.49 -20.90 -10.40
C ASN A 219 -9.08 -20.08 -9.16
N ARG A 220 -9.25 -18.73 -9.17
CA ARG A 220 -9.05 -17.89 -7.99
C ARG A 220 -10.05 -18.24 -6.89
N SER A 221 -9.60 -18.29 -5.65
CA SER A 221 -10.40 -18.74 -4.51
C SER A 221 -10.52 -17.73 -3.37
N GLY A 222 -9.83 -16.58 -3.48
CA GLY A 222 -9.84 -15.54 -2.47
C GLY A 222 -8.53 -14.79 -2.34
N LEU A 223 -8.49 -13.86 -1.40
CA LEU A 223 -7.29 -13.10 -1.07
C LEU A 223 -6.39 -13.87 -0.10
N VAL A 224 -5.12 -13.50 -0.06
CA VAL A 224 -4.18 -13.90 1.01
C VAL A 224 -3.72 -12.63 1.72
N LEU A 225 -3.79 -12.60 3.05
CA LEU A 225 -3.36 -11.45 3.84
C LEU A 225 -1.85 -11.26 3.79
N GLY A 226 -1.42 -10.02 3.87
CA GLY A 226 -0.02 -9.61 4.01
C GLY A 226 0.14 -8.57 5.11
N GLU A 227 1.38 -8.31 5.51
CA GLU A 227 1.76 -7.16 6.31
C GLU A 227 2.86 -6.36 5.62
N GLY A 228 3.02 -5.11 6.01
CA GLY A 228 4.10 -4.28 5.50
C GLY A 228 3.82 -2.79 5.60
N ALA A 229 4.73 -2.02 5.04
CA ALA A 229 4.61 -0.59 4.85
C ALA A 229 5.21 -0.17 3.51
N GLY A 230 4.55 0.77 2.85
CA GLY A 230 5.08 1.50 1.70
C GLY A 230 5.10 2.99 2.04
N MET A 231 6.24 3.64 1.84
CA MET A 231 6.43 5.06 2.13
C MET A 231 7.08 5.76 0.95
N MET A 232 6.76 7.02 0.79
CA MET A 232 7.39 7.85 -0.23
C MET A 232 7.55 9.29 0.22
N VAL A 233 8.59 9.93 -0.26
CA VAL A 233 8.76 11.37 -0.17
C VAL A 233 8.17 12.00 -1.43
N LEU A 234 7.23 12.92 -1.22
CA LEU A 234 6.68 13.79 -2.25
C LEU A 234 7.27 15.18 -2.11
N GLU A 235 7.61 15.80 -3.22
CA GLU A 235 8.06 17.18 -3.26
C GLU A 235 7.37 17.95 -4.38
N SER A 236 7.29 19.29 -4.23
CA SER A 236 7.03 20.14 -5.40
C SER A 236 8.13 19.93 -6.43
N ALA A 237 7.79 19.88 -7.71
CA ALA A 237 8.78 19.71 -8.76
C ALA A 237 9.86 20.81 -8.71
N GLU A 238 9.48 22.03 -8.30
CA GLU A 238 10.40 23.15 -8.11
C GLU A 238 11.44 22.84 -7.03
N SER A 239 11.02 22.39 -5.83
CA SER A 239 11.92 22.03 -4.73
C SER A 239 12.87 20.89 -5.13
N ALA A 240 12.31 19.83 -5.74
CA ALA A 240 13.08 18.68 -6.17
C ALA A 240 14.18 19.07 -7.19
N HIS A 241 13.85 19.90 -8.19
CA HIS A 241 14.80 20.37 -9.17
C HIS A 241 15.87 21.30 -8.57
N GLN A 242 15.48 22.21 -7.66
CA GLN A 242 16.43 23.14 -7.03
C GLN A 242 17.54 22.42 -6.24
N ARG A 243 17.23 21.29 -5.60
CA ARG A 243 18.20 20.48 -4.88
C ARG A 243 18.84 19.34 -5.70
N GLY A 244 18.46 19.18 -6.96
CA GLY A 244 18.96 18.11 -7.84
C GLY A 244 18.52 16.71 -7.40
N ALA A 245 17.30 16.57 -6.89
CA ALA A 245 16.75 15.29 -6.44
C ALA A 245 16.60 14.28 -7.57
N LYS A 246 16.78 13.01 -7.25
CA LYS A 246 16.28 11.90 -8.08
C LYS A 246 14.75 11.98 -8.13
N ILE A 247 14.17 11.79 -9.30
CA ILE A 247 12.72 11.74 -9.50
C ILE A 247 12.37 10.38 -10.08
N TYR A 248 11.52 9.64 -9.39
CA TYR A 248 11.00 8.35 -9.86
C TYR A 248 9.86 8.51 -10.84
N ALA A 249 8.90 9.37 -10.50
CA ALA A 249 7.72 9.65 -11.29
C ALA A 249 7.07 10.96 -10.82
N GLU A 250 6.17 11.49 -11.65
CA GLU A 250 5.24 12.57 -11.27
C GLU A 250 3.91 11.96 -10.82
N LEU A 251 3.34 12.47 -9.74
CA LEU A 251 1.95 12.25 -9.34
C LEU A 251 1.05 13.21 -10.12
N ALA A 252 0.66 12.82 -11.32
CA ALA A 252 -0.07 13.68 -12.24
C ALA A 252 -1.51 13.95 -11.80
N GLY A 253 -2.20 12.92 -11.30
CA GLY A 253 -3.60 13.05 -10.91
C GLY A 253 -4.08 11.99 -9.93
N CYS A 254 -5.30 12.17 -9.43
CA CYS A 254 -5.96 11.26 -8.52
C CYS A 254 -7.48 11.30 -8.70
N GLY A 255 -8.14 10.21 -8.30
CA GLY A 255 -9.59 10.10 -8.22
C GLY A 255 -10.02 9.39 -6.95
N MET A 256 -11.02 9.91 -6.29
CA MET A 256 -11.65 9.31 -5.10
C MET A 256 -13.16 9.28 -5.28
N THR A 257 -13.76 8.18 -4.89
CA THR A 257 -15.21 7.94 -4.96
C THR A 257 -15.69 7.15 -3.75
N SER A 258 -16.98 7.07 -3.58
CA SER A 258 -17.64 6.16 -2.65
C SER A 258 -18.79 5.49 -3.39
N ASP A 259 -18.95 4.18 -3.23
CA ASP A 259 -20.03 3.43 -3.86
C ASP A 259 -21.40 3.77 -3.25
N ALA A 260 -21.43 4.13 -1.95
CA ALA A 260 -22.65 4.41 -1.19
C ALA A 260 -23.74 3.30 -1.30
N GLY A 261 -23.31 2.10 -1.65
CA GLY A 261 -24.14 0.94 -1.92
C GLY A 261 -24.06 -0.13 -0.83
N HIS A 262 -23.52 -1.28 -1.16
CA HIS A 262 -23.43 -2.43 -0.25
C HIS A 262 -22.07 -2.49 0.46
N ILE A 263 -22.06 -2.92 1.73
CA ILE A 263 -20.88 -2.90 2.58
C ILE A 263 -19.72 -3.81 2.09
N THR A 264 -20.01 -4.84 1.29
CA THR A 264 -19.01 -5.82 0.81
C THR A 264 -19.09 -6.10 -0.69
N ARG A 265 -19.95 -5.42 -1.45
CA ARG A 265 -20.09 -5.62 -2.89
C ARG A 265 -19.65 -4.36 -3.61
N PRO A 266 -18.60 -4.45 -4.47
CA PRO A 266 -18.14 -3.30 -5.25
C PRO A 266 -19.21 -2.84 -6.24
N ASP A 267 -19.31 -1.52 -6.44
CA ASP A 267 -20.11 -0.92 -7.49
C ASP A 267 -19.19 -0.51 -8.66
N ILE A 268 -19.49 -1.04 -9.82
CA ILE A 268 -18.74 -0.74 -11.03
C ILE A 268 -18.69 0.77 -11.35
N HIS A 269 -19.75 1.52 -11.02
CA HIS A 269 -19.78 2.96 -11.24
C HIS A 269 -18.81 3.70 -10.34
N GLY A 270 -18.62 3.27 -9.08
CA GLY A 270 -17.65 3.82 -8.17
C GLY A 270 -16.22 3.66 -8.72
N ILE A 271 -15.89 2.43 -9.17
CA ILE A 271 -14.59 2.10 -9.74
C ILE A 271 -14.33 2.90 -11.03
N THR A 272 -15.30 2.90 -11.96
CA THR A 272 -15.23 3.64 -13.22
C THR A 272 -14.99 5.13 -12.97
N ASN A 273 -15.81 5.75 -12.10
CA ASN A 273 -15.70 7.16 -11.78
C ASN A 273 -14.37 7.52 -11.11
N ALA A 274 -13.78 6.63 -10.30
CA ALA A 274 -12.47 6.87 -9.68
C ALA A 274 -11.37 6.97 -10.76
N MET A 275 -11.35 6.04 -11.72
CA MET A 275 -10.41 6.07 -12.84
C MET A 275 -10.62 7.29 -13.74
N GLU A 276 -11.87 7.60 -14.11
CA GLU A 276 -12.19 8.77 -14.95
C GLU A 276 -11.77 10.08 -14.28
N LYS A 277 -12.00 10.22 -12.97
CA LYS A 277 -11.54 11.40 -12.20
C LYS A 277 -10.02 11.49 -12.16
N ALA A 278 -9.31 10.37 -12.01
CA ALA A 278 -7.85 10.35 -12.03
C ALA A 278 -7.30 10.81 -13.38
N LEU A 279 -7.83 10.28 -14.47
CA LEU A 279 -7.47 10.68 -15.84
C LEU A 279 -7.76 12.16 -16.08
N HIS A 280 -8.96 12.62 -15.74
CA HIS A 280 -9.34 14.04 -15.88
C HIS A 280 -8.45 14.96 -15.05
N HIS A 281 -8.13 14.60 -13.79
CA HIS A 281 -7.24 15.39 -12.93
C HIS A 281 -5.81 15.45 -13.48
N ALA A 282 -5.34 14.34 -14.10
CA ALA A 282 -4.05 14.28 -14.75
C ALA A 282 -4.02 14.97 -16.13
N ASN A 283 -5.18 15.35 -16.67
CA ASN A 283 -5.35 15.79 -18.06
C ASN A 283 -4.77 14.77 -19.06
N LEU A 284 -5.04 13.48 -18.83
CA LEU A 284 -4.63 12.36 -19.67
C LEU A 284 -5.85 11.67 -20.27
N TYR A 285 -5.65 11.12 -21.47
CA TYR A 285 -6.64 10.29 -22.15
C TYR A 285 -6.37 8.79 -21.92
N PRO A 286 -7.38 7.92 -22.09
CA PRO A 286 -7.21 6.47 -21.89
C PRO A 286 -6.10 5.82 -22.73
N ASP A 287 -5.81 6.32 -23.94
CA ASP A 287 -4.76 5.80 -24.82
C ASP A 287 -3.33 6.23 -24.44
N GLU A 288 -3.21 7.10 -23.44
CA GLU A 288 -1.91 7.54 -22.91
C GLU A 288 -1.45 6.67 -21.72
N ILE A 289 -2.32 5.80 -21.19
CA ILE A 289 -1.99 4.89 -20.09
C ILE A 289 -1.40 3.60 -20.64
N ASP A 290 -0.22 3.25 -20.18
CA ASP A 290 0.50 2.05 -20.60
C ASP A 290 0.36 0.87 -19.63
N TYR A 291 0.07 1.14 -18.34
CA TYR A 291 0.03 0.16 -17.29
C TYR A 291 -1.00 0.48 -16.20
N ILE A 292 -1.67 -0.54 -15.69
CA ILE A 292 -2.48 -0.48 -14.45
C ILE A 292 -1.93 -1.47 -13.43
N ASN A 293 -1.54 -0.98 -12.26
CA ASN A 293 -1.41 -1.79 -11.07
C ASN A 293 -2.80 -1.89 -10.43
N ALA A 294 -3.43 -3.03 -10.63
CA ALA A 294 -4.82 -3.25 -10.27
C ALA A 294 -5.00 -3.56 -8.78
N HIS A 295 -6.20 -3.33 -8.27
CA HIS A 295 -6.55 -3.81 -6.94
C HIS A 295 -6.44 -5.33 -6.85
N GLY A 296 -7.03 -6.07 -7.79
CA GLY A 296 -6.76 -7.48 -8.06
C GLY A 296 -6.53 -8.36 -6.84
N THR A 297 -7.58 -8.58 -6.03
CA THR A 297 -7.49 -9.29 -4.75
C THR A 297 -7.47 -10.82 -4.88
N GLY A 298 -7.77 -11.37 -6.05
CA GLY A 298 -7.99 -12.79 -6.25
C GLY A 298 -9.38 -13.26 -5.79
N THR A 299 -10.31 -12.35 -5.53
CA THR A 299 -11.69 -12.67 -5.21
C THR A 299 -12.56 -12.67 -6.46
N LEU A 300 -13.57 -13.56 -6.50
CA LEU A 300 -14.42 -13.74 -7.69
C LEU A 300 -15.11 -12.45 -8.12
N VAL A 301 -15.69 -11.73 -7.18
CA VAL A 301 -16.51 -10.55 -7.47
C VAL A 301 -15.64 -9.34 -7.81
N ASN A 302 -14.60 -9.07 -7.02
CA ASN A 302 -13.76 -7.91 -7.27
C ASN A 302 -13.10 -7.95 -8.63
N ASP A 303 -12.42 -9.04 -8.96
CA ASP A 303 -11.59 -9.13 -10.17
C ASP A 303 -12.42 -9.01 -11.44
N ALA A 304 -13.61 -9.61 -11.47
CA ALA A 304 -14.54 -9.47 -12.59
C ALA A 304 -15.10 -8.04 -12.70
N THR A 305 -15.49 -7.41 -11.57
CA THR A 305 -16.02 -6.04 -11.57
C THR A 305 -14.95 -5.02 -11.97
N GLU A 306 -13.72 -5.19 -11.48
CA GLU A 306 -12.58 -4.33 -11.83
C GLU A 306 -12.23 -4.46 -13.32
N THR A 307 -12.21 -5.68 -13.86
CA THR A 307 -12.02 -5.94 -15.30
C THR A 307 -13.07 -5.21 -16.15
N GLU A 308 -14.34 -5.33 -15.76
CA GLU A 308 -15.44 -4.65 -16.47
C GLU A 308 -15.30 -3.12 -16.37
N ALA A 309 -14.90 -2.58 -15.22
CA ALA A 309 -14.67 -1.14 -15.06
C ALA A 309 -13.51 -0.64 -15.94
N ILE A 310 -12.41 -1.38 -16.02
CA ILE A 310 -11.30 -1.07 -16.92
C ILE A 310 -11.77 -1.10 -18.39
N ASN A 311 -12.50 -2.13 -18.80
CA ASN A 311 -13.07 -2.19 -20.15
C ASN A 311 -13.97 -0.99 -20.47
N ARG A 312 -14.78 -0.50 -19.52
CA ARG A 312 -15.64 0.68 -19.70
C ARG A 312 -14.85 1.97 -19.88
N VAL A 313 -13.84 2.21 -19.04
CA VAL A 313 -13.05 3.44 -19.10
C VAL A 313 -12.13 3.49 -20.32
N PHE A 314 -11.47 2.37 -20.63
CA PHE A 314 -10.44 2.33 -21.67
C PHE A 314 -10.98 1.90 -23.05
N GLY A 315 -12.17 1.33 -23.12
CA GLY A 315 -12.83 0.94 -24.37
C GLY A 315 -11.92 0.10 -25.26
N VAL A 316 -11.71 0.53 -26.51
CA VAL A 316 -10.85 -0.17 -27.47
C VAL A 316 -9.38 -0.26 -27.06
N TYR A 317 -8.93 0.60 -26.15
CA TYR A 317 -7.55 0.62 -25.65
C TYR A 317 -7.31 -0.40 -24.53
N ALA A 318 -8.36 -0.87 -23.85
CA ALA A 318 -8.27 -1.84 -22.75
C ALA A 318 -7.46 -3.11 -23.15
N LYS A 319 -7.62 -3.58 -24.38
CA LYS A 319 -6.91 -4.77 -24.91
C LYS A 319 -5.42 -4.54 -25.22
N LYS A 320 -4.95 -3.29 -25.20
CA LYS A 320 -3.53 -2.94 -25.38
C LYS A 320 -2.85 -2.58 -24.07
N LEU A 321 -3.64 -2.40 -23.04
CA LEU A 321 -3.22 -2.02 -21.71
C LEU A 321 -2.63 -3.23 -20.99
N ALA A 322 -1.47 -3.07 -20.36
CA ALA A 322 -0.95 -4.07 -19.45
C ALA A 322 -1.56 -3.85 -18.06
N VAL A 323 -2.07 -4.90 -17.47
CA VAL A 323 -2.64 -4.89 -16.11
C VAL A 323 -1.90 -5.92 -15.27
N SER A 324 -1.53 -5.62 -14.03
CA SER A 324 -1.08 -6.68 -13.13
C SER A 324 -1.52 -6.43 -11.70
N SER A 325 -1.64 -7.49 -10.92
CA SER A 325 -1.84 -7.41 -9.47
C SER A 325 -0.61 -7.93 -8.75
N THR A 326 0.08 -7.04 -8.08
CA THR A 326 1.26 -7.37 -7.26
C THR A 326 0.90 -8.08 -5.96
N LYS A 327 -0.39 -8.08 -5.57
CA LYS A 327 -0.89 -8.86 -4.42
C LYS A 327 -0.67 -10.37 -4.56
N ALA A 328 -0.51 -10.89 -5.78
CA ALA A 328 -0.09 -12.27 -6.01
C ALA A 328 1.28 -12.60 -5.39
N MET A 329 2.10 -11.57 -5.13
CA MET A 329 3.45 -11.70 -4.59
C MET A 329 3.55 -11.31 -3.11
N HIS A 330 3.03 -10.13 -2.74
CA HIS A 330 3.14 -9.61 -1.36
C HIS A 330 1.88 -9.82 -0.51
N GLY A 331 0.85 -10.45 -1.04
CA GLY A 331 -0.43 -10.59 -0.35
C GLY A 331 -1.20 -9.27 -0.24
N HIS A 332 -2.33 -9.29 0.43
CA HIS A 332 -3.14 -8.10 0.71
C HIS A 332 -2.79 -7.52 2.08
N ALA A 333 -1.95 -6.50 2.12
CA ALA A 333 -1.51 -5.82 3.33
C ALA A 333 -2.47 -4.71 3.79
N LEU A 334 -3.77 -4.89 3.57
CA LEU A 334 -4.83 -3.94 3.94
C LEU A 334 -4.54 -2.51 3.43
N GLY A 335 -4.55 -1.51 4.32
CA GLY A 335 -4.26 -0.12 3.95
C GLY A 335 -2.85 0.11 3.42
N ALA A 336 -1.88 -0.72 3.83
CA ALA A 336 -0.52 -0.67 3.31
C ALA A 336 -0.43 -1.13 1.84
N SER A 337 -1.36 -1.96 1.36
CA SER A 337 -1.34 -2.48 -0.02
C SER A 337 -1.22 -1.37 -1.05
N SER A 338 -2.08 -0.36 -0.98
CA SER A 338 -2.09 0.71 -1.98
C SER A 338 -0.80 1.55 -1.98
N ALA A 339 -0.15 1.70 -0.83
CA ALA A 339 1.15 2.37 -0.75
C ALA A 339 2.27 1.52 -1.35
N LEU A 340 2.33 0.21 -1.04
CA LEU A 340 3.26 -0.75 -1.65
C LEU A 340 3.07 -0.81 -3.17
N GLU A 341 1.84 -0.79 -3.64
CA GLU A 341 1.49 -0.80 -5.07
C GLU A 341 1.94 0.47 -5.80
N ILE A 342 1.86 1.63 -5.14
CA ILE A 342 2.37 2.88 -5.72
C ILE A 342 3.90 2.88 -5.72
N VAL A 343 4.57 2.34 -4.68
CA VAL A 343 6.03 2.11 -4.71
C VAL A 343 6.41 1.21 -5.88
N ALA A 344 5.70 0.08 -6.08
CA ALA A 344 5.92 -0.83 -7.21
C ALA A 344 5.68 -0.14 -8.56
N THR A 345 4.64 0.70 -8.65
CA THR A 345 4.30 1.44 -9.88
C THR A 345 5.34 2.50 -10.22
N ALA A 346 5.83 3.23 -9.22
CA ALA A 346 6.92 4.21 -9.40
C ALA A 346 8.21 3.53 -9.87
N GLN A 347 8.57 2.39 -9.27
CA GLN A 347 9.70 1.56 -9.71
C GLN A 347 9.49 1.02 -11.14
N ALA A 348 8.26 0.61 -11.48
CA ALA A 348 7.93 0.11 -12.82
C ALA A 348 8.15 1.18 -13.89
N ILE A 349 7.70 2.42 -13.64
CA ILE A 349 7.93 3.57 -14.52
C ILE A 349 9.43 3.86 -14.63
N TYR A 350 10.13 3.94 -13.51
CA TYR A 350 11.55 4.31 -13.47
C TYR A 350 12.45 3.32 -14.21
N HIS A 351 12.14 2.00 -14.09
CA HIS A 351 12.94 0.93 -14.69
C HIS A 351 12.44 0.44 -16.05
N GLY A 352 11.25 0.86 -16.50
CA GLY A 352 10.64 0.36 -17.71
C GLY A 352 10.31 -1.14 -17.66
N ILE A 353 9.85 -1.63 -16.50
CA ILE A 353 9.53 -3.05 -16.28
C ILE A 353 8.19 -3.16 -15.54
N ILE A 354 7.24 -3.88 -16.14
CA ILE A 354 5.95 -4.19 -15.50
C ILE A 354 6.09 -5.48 -14.69
N PRO A 355 5.82 -5.47 -13.38
CA PRO A 355 5.79 -6.67 -12.55
C PRO A 355 4.63 -7.60 -12.97
N PRO A 356 4.78 -8.94 -12.85
CA PRO A 356 3.76 -9.87 -13.29
C PRO A 356 2.64 -10.06 -12.27
N THR A 357 1.51 -10.60 -12.74
CA THR A 357 0.56 -11.33 -11.91
C THR A 357 1.02 -12.78 -11.86
N VAL A 358 1.66 -13.19 -10.76
CA VAL A 358 2.14 -14.57 -10.60
C VAL A 358 1.00 -15.52 -10.22
N ASN A 359 1.26 -16.82 -10.26
CA ASN A 359 0.28 -17.89 -10.00
C ASN A 359 -0.88 -17.91 -11.02
N PHE A 360 -0.72 -17.27 -12.17
CA PHE A 360 -1.72 -17.26 -13.24
C PHE A 360 -1.63 -18.58 -14.01
N THR A 361 -2.64 -19.45 -13.84
CA THR A 361 -2.66 -20.80 -14.41
C THR A 361 -3.74 -20.99 -15.47
N GLU A 362 -4.86 -20.27 -15.35
CA GLU A 362 -6.02 -20.47 -16.21
C GLU A 362 -6.73 -19.13 -16.46
N ALA A 363 -6.99 -18.84 -17.72
CA ALA A 363 -7.73 -17.63 -18.10
C ALA A 363 -9.22 -17.74 -17.70
N ASP A 364 -9.80 -16.62 -17.29
CA ASP A 364 -11.21 -16.47 -16.96
C ASP A 364 -11.90 -15.61 -18.04
N GLU A 365 -13.02 -16.07 -18.57
CA GLU A 365 -13.79 -15.35 -19.60
C GLU A 365 -14.30 -13.98 -19.12
N THR A 366 -14.50 -13.80 -17.81
CA THR A 366 -14.90 -12.53 -17.20
C THR A 366 -13.74 -11.60 -16.92
N CYS A 367 -12.51 -12.11 -17.03
CA CYS A 367 -11.25 -11.39 -16.81
C CYS A 367 -10.41 -11.46 -18.09
N ASP A 368 -10.79 -10.67 -19.11
CA ASP A 368 -10.34 -10.82 -20.49
C ASP A 368 -9.26 -9.82 -20.95
N LEU A 369 -8.47 -9.28 -20.00
CA LEU A 369 -7.39 -8.33 -20.27
C LEU A 369 -6.02 -9.02 -20.28
N ASP A 370 -4.97 -8.24 -20.58
CA ASP A 370 -3.58 -8.69 -20.49
C ASP A 370 -3.05 -8.48 -19.06
N TYR A 371 -3.10 -9.53 -18.24
CA TYR A 371 -2.70 -9.47 -16.84
C TYR A 371 -1.20 -9.70 -16.57
N VAL A 372 -0.37 -9.61 -17.59
CA VAL A 372 1.08 -9.85 -17.52
C VAL A 372 1.40 -11.16 -16.75
N PRO A 373 0.96 -12.32 -17.25
CA PRO A 373 1.00 -13.56 -16.48
C PRO A 373 2.43 -14.03 -16.20
N ASN A 374 2.72 -14.32 -14.94
CA ASN A 374 3.88 -15.02 -14.39
C ASN A 374 5.28 -14.44 -14.66
N VAL A 375 5.48 -13.65 -15.70
CA VAL A 375 6.80 -13.14 -16.10
C VAL A 375 6.75 -11.62 -16.28
N ALA A 376 7.66 -10.91 -15.64
CA ALA A 376 7.78 -9.45 -15.77
C ALA A 376 8.07 -9.05 -17.22
N ARG A 377 7.56 -7.92 -17.65
CA ARG A 377 7.63 -7.45 -19.04
C ARG A 377 8.36 -6.12 -19.14
N LYS A 378 9.38 -6.05 -19.99
CA LYS A 378 9.97 -4.77 -20.37
C LYS A 378 9.00 -3.97 -21.23
N LYS A 379 8.76 -2.72 -20.85
CA LYS A 379 7.90 -1.79 -21.56
C LYS A 379 8.27 -0.37 -21.15
N ASP A 380 8.40 0.54 -22.12
CA ASP A 380 8.45 1.97 -21.84
C ASP A 380 7.08 2.40 -21.31
N ILE A 381 7.05 2.96 -20.09
CA ILE A 381 5.82 3.32 -19.38
C ILE A 381 5.79 4.84 -19.24
N ARG A 382 5.00 5.50 -20.07
CA ARG A 382 4.82 6.96 -20.05
C ARG A 382 3.91 7.38 -18.91
N ALA A 383 2.82 6.62 -18.70
CA ALA A 383 1.89 6.83 -17.61
C ALA A 383 1.30 5.49 -17.12
N ALA A 384 1.13 5.41 -15.82
CA ALA A 384 0.51 4.26 -15.16
C ALA A 384 -0.57 4.72 -14.16
N LEU A 385 -1.51 3.83 -13.87
CA LEU A 385 -2.56 4.03 -12.90
C LEU A 385 -2.43 2.95 -11.80
N SER A 386 -2.51 3.34 -10.55
CA SER A 386 -2.60 2.41 -9.41
C SER A 386 -4.00 2.51 -8.81
N LEU A 387 -4.67 1.38 -8.68
CA LEU A 387 -6.07 1.31 -8.28
C LEU A 387 -6.23 0.57 -6.95
N SER A 388 -6.93 1.17 -6.01
CA SER A 388 -7.27 0.54 -4.73
C SER A 388 -8.76 0.72 -4.44
N LEU A 389 -9.42 -0.37 -4.06
CA LEU A 389 -10.87 -0.43 -3.90
C LEU A 389 -11.23 -0.76 -2.46
N ILE A 390 -12.34 -0.13 -2.01
CA ILE A 390 -13.09 -0.45 -0.80
C ILE A 390 -14.54 -0.59 -1.20
N HIS A 391 -15.23 -1.51 -0.59
CA HIS A 391 -16.63 -1.78 -0.93
C HIS A 391 -17.60 -1.12 0.02
#